data_3775e0df812535cb0193241e5401c17f
#
_entry.id   3775e0df812535cb0193241e5401c17f
#
_cell.length_a   1.000
_cell.length_b   1.000
_cell.length_c   1.000
_cell.angle_alpha   90.00
_cell.angle_beta   90.00
_cell.angle_gamma   90.00
#
_symmetry.space_group_name_H-M   'P 1'
#
loop_
_entity.id
_entity.type
_entity.pdbx_description
1 polymer ?
#
loop_
_entity_poly.entity_id
_entity_poly.type
_entity_poly.pdbx_seq_one_letter_code
_entity_poly.pdbx_strand_id
1 'polypeptide(L)'
;MRSTRFRLSTMMFLQFFIWGAWYTSVAVYMTQQGMETLTHWPYTVNPIAAIAAPFFLGLIADRYFATEKVLGVLHLMGGVVMFVTPQFAGAPTVFILLLLLYNLCYMPTLGLANTLAFHHIENQEKQFPVIRVFGTIGWIVAGLFISFVLGRAIGGVAEQTPLPLYTAAAASIVLGLYSFTLPHTPPPAAGQQVSARSIIGVDAFKRLGSRPFYVFIAASLLLCIPLAAYYNFTQLFLGAAGVENIAGTQTLGQMSEVIFMLLMPFFFIRLGVKKMLMVGMAAWVLRYVLFAMAAPAAVFWLIVGGILLHGICYDFFFVTGQIYVDKKSTPEVRGQAQGFFVLVTYGVGMLIGAQIAGNVFNRFLGDQTALTLEQWQSFWWLPAGFAAAVLVFFALFFRDREPAGIAAPPGVGRARPEPMTKV
;
A
#
# COMPACT_ATOMS: atom_id res chain seq x y z
N MET A 1 -26.95 -10.27 -9.55
CA MET A 1 -26.06 -9.10 -9.58
C MET A 1 -25.88 -8.41 -8.21
N ARG A 2 -26.90 -7.97 -7.47
CA ARG A 2 -26.68 -7.36 -6.13
C ARG A 2 -25.98 -8.28 -5.14
N SER A 3 -26.34 -9.55 -5.10
CA SER A 3 -25.69 -10.57 -4.24
C SER A 3 -24.19 -10.76 -4.56
N THR A 4 -23.81 -10.80 -5.84
CA THR A 4 -22.41 -10.96 -6.26
C THR A 4 -21.55 -9.76 -5.85
N ARG A 5 -22.02 -8.53 -6.07
CA ARG A 5 -21.30 -7.32 -5.64
C ARG A 5 -21.09 -7.29 -4.13
N PHE A 6 -22.12 -7.62 -3.35
CA PHE A 6 -22.00 -7.68 -1.90
C PHE A 6 -20.92 -8.69 -1.48
N ARG A 7 -20.91 -9.88 -2.10
CA ARG A 7 -19.91 -10.93 -1.81
C ARG A 7 -18.48 -10.48 -2.15
N LEU A 8 -18.30 -9.79 -3.28
CA LEU A 8 -17.00 -9.22 -3.68
C LEU A 8 -16.55 -8.09 -2.75
N SER A 9 -17.49 -7.22 -2.33
CA SER A 9 -17.19 -6.16 -1.35
C SER A 9 -16.79 -6.72 0.01
N THR A 10 -17.46 -7.78 0.49
CA THR A 10 -17.10 -8.47 1.73
C THR A 10 -15.71 -9.10 1.61
N MET A 11 -15.39 -9.74 0.48
CA MET A 11 -14.05 -10.26 0.20
C MET A 11 -13.00 -9.15 0.28
N MET A 12 -13.23 -8.00 -0.40
CA MET A 12 -12.28 -6.87 -0.37
C MET A 12 -12.14 -6.28 1.04
N PHE A 13 -13.24 -6.17 1.78
CA PHE A 13 -13.20 -5.72 3.17
C PHE A 13 -12.30 -6.63 4.02
N LEU A 14 -12.55 -7.93 4.01
CA LEU A 14 -11.75 -8.90 4.78
C LEU A 14 -10.29 -8.93 4.32
N GLN A 15 -10.03 -8.85 3.01
CA GLN A 15 -8.70 -8.84 2.43
C GLN A 15 -7.82 -7.74 3.05
N PHE A 16 -8.33 -6.53 3.15
CA PHE A 16 -7.58 -5.40 3.70
C PHE A 16 -7.72 -5.24 5.21
N PHE A 17 -8.78 -5.75 5.82
CA PHE A 17 -8.89 -5.88 7.26
C PHE A 17 -7.75 -6.75 7.82
N ILE A 18 -7.47 -7.89 7.18
CA ILE A 18 -6.36 -8.78 7.55
C ILE A 18 -5.04 -8.01 7.56
N TRP A 19 -4.76 -7.25 6.52
CA TRP A 19 -3.49 -6.51 6.42
C TRP A 19 -3.42 -5.38 7.44
N GLY A 20 -4.48 -4.57 7.55
CA GLY A 20 -4.55 -3.46 8.49
C GLY A 20 -4.48 -3.90 9.96
N ALA A 21 -4.93 -5.12 10.29
CA ALA A 21 -4.94 -5.61 11.66
C ALA A 21 -3.53 -5.77 12.26
N TRP A 22 -2.53 -6.17 11.48
CA TRP A 22 -1.20 -6.44 12.01
C TRP A 22 -0.10 -5.47 11.55
N TYR A 23 -0.22 -4.93 10.34
CA TYR A 23 0.86 -4.20 9.68
C TYR A 23 1.24 -2.90 10.38
N THR A 24 0.27 -2.22 10.99
CA THR A 24 0.46 -0.96 11.73
C THR A 24 0.79 -1.15 13.21
N SER A 25 0.98 -2.38 13.67
CA SER A 25 1.22 -2.71 15.09
C SER A 25 2.36 -3.68 15.33
N VAL A 26 2.78 -4.43 14.31
CA VAL A 26 3.77 -5.50 14.50
C VAL A 26 5.11 -5.03 15.06
N ALA A 27 5.60 -3.85 14.67
CA ALA A 27 6.86 -3.34 15.21
C ALA A 27 6.74 -2.99 16.70
N VAL A 28 5.57 -2.48 17.14
CA VAL A 28 5.31 -2.21 18.57
C VAL A 28 5.29 -3.52 19.36
N TYR A 29 4.65 -4.55 18.84
CA TYR A 29 4.70 -5.89 19.45
C TYR A 29 6.14 -6.44 19.52
N MET A 30 6.92 -6.31 18.45
CA MET A 30 8.30 -6.79 18.41
C MET A 30 9.19 -6.12 19.44
N THR A 31 9.03 -4.83 19.71
CA THR A 31 9.80 -4.14 20.77
C THR A 31 9.47 -4.70 22.15
N GLN A 32 8.24 -5.11 22.41
CA GLN A 32 7.85 -5.75 23.68
C GLN A 32 8.42 -7.17 23.83
N GLN A 33 8.91 -7.76 22.73
CA GLN A 33 9.49 -9.11 22.72
C GLN A 33 11.03 -9.08 22.64
N GLY A 34 11.68 -7.91 22.81
CA GLY A 34 13.14 -7.78 22.75
C GLY A 34 13.70 -7.90 21.31
N MET A 35 12.90 -7.52 20.32
CA MET A 35 13.29 -7.54 18.90
C MET A 35 13.45 -6.13 18.31
N GLU A 36 13.91 -5.16 19.12
CA GLU A 36 13.96 -3.74 18.76
C GLU A 36 14.76 -3.48 17.50
N THR A 37 15.91 -4.16 17.34
CA THR A 37 16.79 -4.02 16.18
C THR A 37 16.26 -4.68 14.91
N LEU A 38 15.21 -5.49 15.03
CA LEU A 38 14.63 -6.28 13.95
C LEU A 38 13.28 -5.75 13.47
N THR A 39 12.79 -4.64 14.02
CA THR A 39 11.44 -4.08 13.75
C THR A 39 11.20 -3.70 12.28
N HIS A 40 12.22 -3.56 11.46
CA HIS A 40 12.14 -3.30 10.02
C HIS A 40 11.93 -4.58 9.19
N TRP A 41 12.15 -5.78 9.75
CA TRP A 41 12.05 -7.02 8.99
C TRP A 41 10.64 -7.39 8.51
N PRO A 42 9.55 -7.16 9.23
CA PRO A 42 8.20 -7.35 8.69
C PRO A 42 7.96 -6.58 7.39
N TYR A 43 8.52 -5.36 7.29
CA TYR A 43 8.44 -4.46 6.13
C TYR A 43 9.48 -4.77 5.06
N THR A 44 10.41 -5.66 5.34
CA THR A 44 11.38 -6.23 4.40
C THR A 44 10.82 -7.49 3.74
N VAL A 45 10.27 -8.43 4.54
CA VAL A 45 9.74 -9.70 4.02
C VAL A 45 8.47 -9.52 3.21
N ASN A 46 7.70 -8.46 3.48
CA ASN A 46 6.48 -8.15 2.74
C ASN A 46 6.79 -7.79 1.26
N PRO A 47 7.71 -6.85 0.92
CA PRO A 47 8.13 -6.61 -0.46
C PRO A 47 8.80 -7.82 -1.12
N ILE A 48 9.56 -8.63 -0.39
CA ILE A 48 10.13 -9.87 -0.94
C ILE A 48 9.02 -10.78 -1.47
N ALA A 49 7.97 -10.98 -0.66
CA ALA A 49 6.81 -11.75 -1.08
C ALA A 49 6.04 -11.10 -2.24
N ALA A 50 5.93 -9.76 -2.26
CA ALA A 50 5.30 -9.03 -3.35
C ALA A 50 6.05 -9.17 -4.68
N ILE A 51 7.40 -9.25 -4.66
CA ILE A 51 8.22 -9.53 -5.84
C ILE A 51 7.99 -10.97 -6.32
N ALA A 52 7.83 -11.94 -5.42
CA ALA A 52 7.61 -13.34 -5.75
C ALA A 52 6.18 -13.62 -6.25
N ALA A 53 5.18 -12.86 -5.77
CA ALA A 53 3.76 -13.10 -6.01
C ALA A 53 3.37 -13.18 -7.52
N PRO A 54 3.80 -12.27 -8.42
CA PRO A 54 3.45 -12.33 -9.83
C PRO A 54 3.96 -13.60 -10.54
N PHE A 55 5.10 -14.14 -10.09
CA PHE A 55 5.63 -15.40 -10.63
C PHE A 55 4.76 -16.58 -10.26
N PHE A 56 4.35 -16.66 -8.99
CA PHE A 56 3.41 -17.68 -8.54
C PHE A 56 2.07 -17.58 -9.28
N LEU A 57 1.50 -16.37 -9.38
CA LEU A 57 0.23 -16.14 -10.08
C LEU A 57 0.35 -16.52 -11.57
N GLY A 58 1.26 -15.88 -12.30
CA GLY A 58 1.35 -16.04 -13.75
C GLY A 58 1.80 -17.44 -14.20
N LEU A 59 2.64 -18.13 -13.44
CA LEU A 59 3.17 -19.44 -13.82
C LEU A 59 2.32 -20.61 -13.31
N ILE A 60 1.59 -20.45 -12.21
CA ILE A 60 0.89 -21.56 -11.54
C ILE A 60 -0.62 -21.27 -11.40
N ALA A 61 -0.99 -20.29 -10.58
CA ALA A 61 -2.39 -20.11 -10.18
C ALA A 61 -3.31 -19.81 -11.36
N ASP A 62 -2.95 -18.83 -12.19
CA ASP A 62 -3.75 -18.37 -13.32
C ASP A 62 -3.86 -19.38 -14.47
N ARG A 63 -3.05 -20.44 -14.45
CA ARG A 63 -3.04 -21.47 -15.50
C ARG A 63 -3.80 -22.73 -15.14
N TYR A 64 -3.79 -23.12 -13.86
CA TYR A 64 -4.21 -24.46 -13.47
C TYR A 64 -5.36 -24.49 -12.47
N PHE A 65 -5.61 -23.41 -11.74
CA PHE A 65 -6.54 -23.44 -10.62
C PHE A 65 -7.61 -22.35 -10.71
N ALA A 66 -8.80 -22.64 -10.24
CA ALA A 66 -9.87 -21.66 -10.08
C ALA A 66 -9.48 -20.62 -9.03
N THR A 67 -9.66 -19.34 -9.37
CA THR A 67 -9.15 -18.19 -8.59
C THR A 67 -9.65 -18.18 -7.15
N GLU A 68 -10.95 -18.46 -6.93
CA GLU A 68 -11.57 -18.51 -5.60
C GLU A 68 -10.99 -19.63 -4.73
N LYS A 69 -10.59 -20.75 -5.34
CA LYS A 69 -10.00 -21.88 -4.61
C LYS A 69 -8.58 -21.57 -4.16
N VAL A 70 -7.77 -20.97 -5.06
CA VAL A 70 -6.41 -20.56 -4.70
C VAL A 70 -6.46 -19.50 -3.59
N LEU A 71 -7.36 -18.50 -3.72
CA LEU A 71 -7.59 -17.48 -2.71
C LEU A 71 -7.90 -18.12 -1.35
N GLY A 72 -8.84 -19.10 -1.33
CA GLY A 72 -9.24 -19.81 -0.12
C GLY A 72 -8.09 -20.57 0.55
N VAL A 73 -7.36 -21.37 -0.23
CA VAL A 73 -6.25 -22.18 0.27
C VAL A 73 -5.12 -21.29 0.83
N LEU A 74 -4.73 -20.24 0.09
CA LEU A 74 -3.67 -19.33 0.54
C LEU A 74 -4.04 -18.60 1.84
N HIS A 75 -5.30 -18.18 1.98
CA HIS A 75 -5.76 -17.55 3.23
C HIS A 75 -5.84 -18.53 4.39
N LEU A 76 -6.25 -19.77 4.19
CA LEU A 76 -6.23 -20.77 5.25
C LEU A 76 -4.80 -21.08 5.70
N MET A 77 -3.89 -21.31 4.75
CA MET A 77 -2.47 -21.56 5.06
C MET A 77 -1.85 -20.35 5.77
N GLY A 78 -2.03 -19.14 5.21
CA GLY A 78 -1.54 -17.91 5.80
C GLY A 78 -2.12 -17.65 7.20
N GLY A 79 -3.42 -17.92 7.40
CA GLY A 79 -4.07 -17.79 8.70
C GLY A 79 -3.46 -18.71 9.77
N VAL A 80 -3.18 -19.96 9.42
CA VAL A 80 -2.49 -20.91 10.32
C VAL A 80 -1.07 -20.42 10.64
N VAL A 81 -0.31 -20.00 9.62
CA VAL A 81 1.06 -19.49 9.81
C VAL A 81 1.04 -18.25 10.71
N MET A 82 0.13 -17.31 10.46
CA MET A 82 0.02 -16.08 11.27
C MET A 82 -0.39 -16.38 12.72
N PHE A 83 -1.23 -17.38 12.94
CA PHE A 83 -1.62 -17.83 14.28
C PHE A 83 -0.43 -18.41 15.06
N VAL A 84 0.44 -19.15 14.36
CA VAL A 84 1.63 -19.78 14.97
C VAL A 84 2.75 -18.75 15.22
N THR A 85 2.85 -17.70 14.39
CA THR A 85 3.95 -16.72 14.42
C THR A 85 4.23 -16.13 15.82
N PRO A 86 3.26 -15.64 16.60
CA PRO A 86 3.54 -15.06 17.93
C PRO A 86 4.10 -16.06 18.95
N GLN A 87 3.86 -17.35 18.75
CA GLN A 87 4.35 -18.40 19.66
C GLN A 87 5.88 -18.55 19.57
N PHE A 88 6.49 -18.03 18.49
CA PHE A 88 7.94 -18.01 18.27
C PHE A 88 8.58 -16.64 18.53
N ALA A 89 7.94 -15.76 19.30
CA ALA A 89 8.50 -14.46 19.65
C ALA A 89 9.87 -14.56 20.36
N GLY A 90 10.11 -15.62 21.14
CA GLY A 90 11.41 -15.93 21.76
C GLY A 90 12.49 -16.45 20.79
N ALA A 91 12.15 -16.66 19.50
CA ALA A 91 13.08 -17.10 18.46
C ALA A 91 12.99 -16.14 17.24
N PRO A 92 13.63 -14.97 17.28
CA PRO A 92 13.43 -13.88 16.31
C PRO A 92 13.56 -14.28 14.84
N THR A 93 14.56 -15.11 14.52
CA THR A 93 14.75 -15.62 13.14
C THR A 93 13.56 -16.44 12.67
N VAL A 94 13.02 -17.34 13.53
CA VAL A 94 11.85 -18.15 13.20
C VAL A 94 10.62 -17.27 13.04
N PHE A 95 10.43 -16.28 13.92
CA PHE A 95 9.35 -15.30 13.83
C PHE A 95 9.35 -14.58 12.47
N ILE A 96 10.52 -14.08 12.03
CA ILE A 96 10.65 -13.39 10.74
C ILE A 96 10.42 -14.32 9.56
N LEU A 97 10.92 -15.58 9.63
CA LEU A 97 10.69 -16.57 8.58
C LEU A 97 9.21 -16.97 8.47
N LEU A 98 8.51 -17.08 9.60
CA LEU A 98 7.06 -17.31 9.61
C LEU A 98 6.30 -16.11 9.01
N LEU A 99 6.72 -14.86 9.31
CA LEU A 99 6.16 -13.67 8.65
C LEU A 99 6.44 -13.67 7.14
N LEU A 100 7.61 -14.12 6.69
CA LEU A 100 7.89 -14.28 5.26
C LEU A 100 6.94 -15.32 4.64
N LEU A 101 6.80 -16.48 5.27
CA LEU A 101 5.90 -17.54 4.78
C LEU A 101 4.44 -17.06 4.73
N TYR A 102 3.99 -16.35 5.77
CA TYR A 102 2.68 -15.70 5.76
C TYR A 102 2.53 -14.74 4.58
N ASN A 103 3.51 -13.85 4.35
CA ASN A 103 3.44 -12.89 3.26
C ASN A 103 3.51 -13.57 1.87
N LEU A 104 4.22 -14.68 1.72
CA LEU A 104 4.22 -15.50 0.50
C LEU A 104 2.83 -16.10 0.23
N CYS A 105 2.05 -16.40 1.26
CA CYS A 105 0.64 -16.78 1.11
C CYS A 105 -0.25 -15.55 0.82
N TYR A 106 -0.03 -14.41 1.50
CA TYR A 106 -0.90 -13.26 1.45
C TYR A 106 -0.72 -12.39 0.19
N MET A 107 0.50 -12.07 -0.23
CA MET A 107 0.75 -11.13 -1.34
C MET A 107 0.11 -11.56 -2.67
N PRO A 108 0.14 -12.84 -3.08
CA PRO A 108 -0.58 -13.27 -4.28
C PRO A 108 -2.09 -13.05 -4.22
N THR A 109 -2.69 -13.10 -3.01
CA THR A 109 -4.15 -12.97 -2.85
C THR A 109 -4.67 -11.59 -3.22
N LEU A 110 -3.84 -10.54 -3.18
CA LEU A 110 -4.20 -9.20 -3.64
C LEU A 110 -4.52 -9.19 -5.14
N GLY A 111 -3.70 -9.86 -5.94
CA GLY A 111 -3.93 -10.03 -7.38
C GLY A 111 -5.15 -10.90 -7.66
N LEU A 112 -5.29 -12.05 -6.96
CA LEU A 112 -6.43 -12.96 -7.11
C LEU A 112 -7.76 -12.28 -6.77
N ALA A 113 -7.82 -11.49 -5.70
CA ALA A 113 -9.02 -10.76 -5.32
C ALA A 113 -9.45 -9.75 -6.40
N ASN A 114 -8.50 -9.06 -7.03
CA ASN A 114 -8.77 -8.16 -8.14
C ASN A 114 -9.24 -8.93 -9.39
N THR A 115 -8.57 -10.02 -9.76
CA THR A 115 -8.95 -10.89 -10.88
C THR A 115 -10.37 -11.41 -10.72
N LEU A 116 -10.70 -11.92 -9.52
CA LEU A 116 -12.04 -12.42 -9.20
C LEU A 116 -13.09 -11.29 -9.31
N ALA A 117 -12.79 -10.10 -8.80
CA ALA A 117 -13.68 -8.96 -8.91
C ALA A 117 -13.90 -8.57 -10.37
N PHE A 118 -12.85 -8.44 -11.17
CA PHE A 118 -12.95 -8.07 -12.60
C PHE A 118 -13.73 -9.10 -13.45
N HIS A 119 -13.60 -10.38 -13.12
CA HIS A 119 -14.31 -11.44 -13.85
C HIS A 119 -15.84 -11.37 -13.68
N HIS A 120 -16.32 -10.90 -12.53
CA HIS A 120 -17.74 -10.93 -12.17
C HIS A 120 -18.46 -9.56 -12.23
N ILE A 121 -17.82 -8.54 -12.80
CA ILE A 121 -18.42 -7.22 -13.03
C ILE A 121 -18.48 -6.90 -14.54
N GLU A 122 -19.56 -6.26 -14.95
CA GLU A 122 -19.80 -5.91 -16.37
C GLU A 122 -19.08 -4.62 -16.77
N ASN A 123 -19.03 -3.63 -15.87
CA ASN A 123 -18.38 -2.35 -16.10
C ASN A 123 -17.33 -2.09 -15.02
N GLN A 124 -16.07 -2.33 -15.38
CA GLN A 124 -14.93 -2.20 -14.47
C GLN A 124 -14.77 -0.77 -13.98
N GLU A 125 -14.94 0.23 -14.83
CA GLU A 125 -14.75 1.64 -14.46
C GLU A 125 -15.76 2.14 -13.41
N LYS A 126 -17.02 1.65 -13.47
CA LYS A 126 -18.08 2.07 -12.56
C LYS A 126 -18.22 1.18 -11.33
N GLN A 127 -17.97 -0.11 -11.45
CA GLN A 127 -18.29 -1.09 -10.41
C GLN A 127 -17.10 -1.46 -9.54
N PHE A 128 -15.89 -1.54 -10.11
CA PHE A 128 -14.71 -1.90 -9.35
C PHE A 128 -14.35 -0.90 -8.26
N PRO A 129 -14.39 0.44 -8.48
CA PRO A 129 -14.14 1.39 -7.41
C PRO A 129 -15.06 1.23 -6.20
N VAL A 130 -16.35 0.90 -6.43
CA VAL A 130 -17.33 0.66 -5.36
C VAL A 130 -16.97 -0.60 -4.55
N ILE A 131 -16.46 -1.64 -5.18
CA ILE A 131 -16.00 -2.86 -4.49
C ILE A 131 -14.67 -2.59 -3.78
N ARG A 132 -13.76 -1.88 -4.43
CA ARG A 132 -12.40 -1.62 -3.92
C ARG A 132 -12.38 -0.72 -2.68
N VAL A 133 -13.31 0.24 -2.58
CA VAL A 133 -13.41 1.13 -1.40
C VAL A 133 -13.67 0.35 -0.10
N PHE A 134 -14.35 -0.81 -0.17
CA PHE A 134 -14.50 -1.69 0.99
C PHE A 134 -13.17 -2.21 1.53
N GLY A 135 -12.15 -2.29 0.69
CA GLY A 135 -10.78 -2.59 1.15
C GLY A 135 -10.24 -1.49 2.08
N THR A 136 -10.32 -0.23 1.68
CA THR A 136 -9.90 0.89 2.55
C THR A 136 -10.73 0.95 3.84
N ILE A 137 -12.04 0.72 3.74
CA ILE A 137 -12.90 0.61 4.93
C ILE A 137 -12.45 -0.55 5.83
N GLY A 138 -12.11 -1.72 5.26
CA GLY A 138 -11.60 -2.86 6.01
C GLY A 138 -10.33 -2.54 6.79
N TRP A 139 -9.38 -1.84 6.15
CA TRP A 139 -8.16 -1.38 6.81
C TRP A 139 -8.44 -0.42 7.96
N ILE A 140 -9.30 0.60 7.75
CA ILE A 140 -9.70 1.55 8.78
C ILE A 140 -10.36 0.83 9.95
N VAL A 141 -11.32 -0.04 9.67
CA VAL A 141 -12.03 -0.80 10.71
C VAL A 141 -11.08 -1.70 11.49
N ALA A 142 -10.08 -2.31 10.84
CA ALA A 142 -9.06 -3.12 11.52
C ALA A 142 -8.27 -2.28 12.54
N GLY A 143 -7.74 -1.12 12.16
CA GLY A 143 -7.00 -0.26 13.08
C GLY A 143 -7.87 0.24 14.25
N LEU A 144 -9.11 0.64 13.97
CA LEU A 144 -10.05 1.04 15.02
C LEU A 144 -10.40 -0.15 15.95
N PHE A 145 -10.59 -1.34 15.39
CA PHE A 145 -10.87 -2.55 16.17
C PHE A 145 -9.71 -2.90 17.11
N ILE A 146 -8.47 -2.88 16.61
CA ILE A 146 -7.29 -3.16 17.42
C ILE A 146 -7.18 -2.16 18.57
N SER A 147 -7.15 -0.85 18.27
CA SER A 147 -6.90 0.16 19.30
C SER A 147 -8.07 0.33 20.28
N PHE A 148 -9.30 0.42 19.78
CA PHE A 148 -10.43 0.80 20.64
C PHE A 148 -11.22 -0.39 21.18
N VAL A 149 -11.40 -1.47 20.40
CA VAL A 149 -12.16 -2.63 20.88
C VAL A 149 -11.26 -3.54 21.71
N LEU A 150 -10.14 -3.99 21.16
CA LEU A 150 -9.23 -4.87 21.88
C LEU A 150 -8.49 -4.12 23.00
N GLY A 151 -8.02 -2.88 22.77
CA GLY A 151 -7.37 -2.07 23.80
C GLY A 151 -8.27 -1.87 25.02
N ARG A 152 -9.57 -1.55 24.80
CA ARG A 152 -10.54 -1.45 25.89
C ARG A 152 -10.79 -2.79 26.58
N ALA A 153 -10.87 -3.88 25.82
CA ALA A 153 -11.13 -5.22 26.36
C ALA A 153 -10.03 -5.71 27.28
N ILE A 154 -8.76 -5.36 27.00
CA ILE A 154 -7.61 -5.75 27.84
C ILE A 154 -7.20 -4.66 28.85
N GLY A 155 -7.80 -3.47 28.79
CA GLY A 155 -7.42 -2.33 29.64
C GLY A 155 -6.01 -1.79 29.37
N GLY A 156 -5.54 -1.83 28.11
CA GLY A 156 -4.18 -1.44 27.73
C GLY A 156 -3.99 -1.25 26.24
N VAL A 157 -2.73 -1.12 25.80
CA VAL A 157 -2.34 -0.93 24.41
C VAL A 157 -2.30 -2.28 23.68
N ALA A 158 -3.34 -2.59 22.89
CA ALA A 158 -3.46 -3.88 22.21
C ALA A 158 -2.31 -4.16 21.22
N GLU A 159 -1.73 -3.11 20.65
CA GLU A 159 -0.60 -3.16 19.71
C GLU A 159 0.69 -3.72 20.34
N GLN A 160 0.80 -3.68 21.67
CA GLN A 160 1.92 -4.26 22.44
C GLN A 160 1.77 -5.77 22.66
N THR A 161 0.62 -6.34 22.29
CA THR A 161 0.26 -7.75 22.53
C THR A 161 0.24 -8.54 21.21
N PRO A 162 0.16 -9.89 21.24
CA PRO A 162 -0.01 -10.67 20.02
C PRO A 162 -1.41 -10.59 19.41
N LEU A 163 -2.37 -9.90 20.03
CA LEU A 163 -3.77 -9.82 19.58
C LEU A 163 -3.95 -9.31 18.15
N PRO A 164 -3.18 -8.32 17.66
CA PRO A 164 -3.24 -7.89 16.27
C PRO A 164 -2.93 -9.02 15.28
N LEU A 165 -1.92 -9.86 15.57
CA LEU A 165 -1.56 -11.00 14.73
C LEU A 165 -2.63 -12.10 14.80
N TYR A 166 -3.16 -12.39 15.97
CA TYR A 166 -4.27 -13.35 16.13
C TYR A 166 -5.54 -12.87 15.43
N THR A 167 -5.82 -11.56 15.46
CA THR A 167 -6.96 -10.96 14.73
C THR A 167 -6.78 -11.14 13.21
N ALA A 168 -5.58 -10.87 12.70
CA ALA A 168 -5.25 -11.10 11.29
C ALA A 168 -5.38 -12.58 10.92
N ALA A 169 -4.91 -13.49 11.77
CA ALA A 169 -5.03 -14.93 11.58
C ALA A 169 -6.49 -15.38 11.52
N ALA A 170 -7.32 -14.98 12.47
CA ALA A 170 -8.74 -15.31 12.50
C ALA A 170 -9.47 -14.77 11.27
N ALA A 171 -9.24 -13.50 10.91
CA ALA A 171 -9.84 -12.89 9.72
C ALA A 171 -9.37 -13.60 8.43
N SER A 172 -8.10 -14.04 8.37
CA SER A 172 -7.56 -14.80 7.23
C SER A 172 -8.25 -16.16 7.09
N ILE A 173 -8.46 -16.88 8.19
CA ILE A 173 -9.20 -18.15 8.19
C ILE A 173 -10.66 -17.91 7.74
N VAL A 174 -11.31 -16.85 8.25
CA VAL A 174 -12.67 -16.49 7.85
C VAL A 174 -12.74 -16.20 6.35
N LEU A 175 -11.81 -15.39 5.81
CA LEU A 175 -11.76 -15.11 4.38
C LEU A 175 -11.44 -16.37 3.57
N GLY A 176 -10.55 -17.23 4.07
CA GLY A 176 -10.22 -18.50 3.45
C GLY A 176 -11.45 -19.39 3.26
N LEU A 177 -12.23 -19.59 4.33
CA LEU A 177 -13.49 -20.36 4.27
C LEU A 177 -14.54 -19.67 3.39
N TYR A 178 -14.67 -18.33 3.52
CA TYR A 178 -15.58 -17.53 2.72
C TYR A 178 -15.28 -17.60 1.21
N SER A 179 -14.01 -17.70 0.84
CA SER A 179 -13.58 -17.75 -0.56
C SER A 179 -14.17 -18.94 -1.32
N PHE A 180 -14.37 -20.08 -0.68
CA PHE A 180 -15.03 -21.24 -1.30
C PHE A 180 -16.54 -21.03 -1.59
N THR A 181 -17.12 -19.99 -1.00
CA THR A 181 -18.51 -19.59 -1.31
C THR A 181 -18.59 -18.59 -2.46
N LEU A 182 -17.48 -17.96 -2.87
CA LEU A 182 -17.43 -16.97 -3.95
C LEU A 182 -17.82 -17.59 -5.31
N PRO A 183 -18.25 -16.80 -6.27
CA PRO A 183 -18.64 -17.34 -7.57
C PRO A 183 -17.43 -17.95 -8.30
N HIS A 184 -17.67 -19.05 -9.00
CA HIS A 184 -16.63 -19.78 -9.71
C HIS A 184 -15.93 -18.91 -10.76
N THR A 185 -14.60 -18.84 -10.67
CA THR A 185 -13.74 -18.06 -11.54
C THR A 185 -12.69 -18.97 -12.15
N PRO A 186 -12.84 -19.38 -13.42
CA PRO A 186 -11.89 -20.27 -14.06
C PRO A 186 -10.50 -19.64 -14.17
N PRO A 187 -9.43 -20.45 -14.37
CA PRO A 187 -8.08 -19.93 -14.50
C PRO A 187 -7.98 -18.93 -15.66
N PRO A 188 -7.60 -17.66 -15.42
CA PRO A 188 -7.67 -16.60 -16.44
C PRO A 188 -6.67 -16.78 -17.59
N ALA A 189 -5.57 -17.49 -17.37
CA ALA A 189 -4.53 -17.77 -18.38
C ALA A 189 -4.46 -19.24 -18.78
N ALA A 190 -5.58 -19.98 -18.71
CA ALA A 190 -5.63 -21.38 -19.11
C ALA A 190 -5.17 -21.54 -20.58
N GLY A 191 -4.17 -22.42 -20.81
CA GLY A 191 -3.63 -22.69 -22.13
C GLY A 191 -2.67 -21.63 -22.71
N GLN A 192 -2.41 -20.52 -21.98
CA GLN A 192 -1.46 -19.49 -22.42
C GLN A 192 -0.04 -19.77 -21.92
N GLN A 193 0.96 -19.41 -22.74
CA GLN A 193 2.36 -19.40 -22.29
C GLN A 193 2.71 -18.02 -21.75
N VAL A 194 3.05 -17.97 -20.46
CA VAL A 194 3.51 -16.76 -19.78
C VAL A 194 5.00 -16.91 -19.49
N SER A 195 5.81 -15.94 -19.86
CA SER A 195 7.25 -15.94 -19.63
C SER A 195 7.60 -15.08 -18.40
N ALA A 196 8.69 -15.43 -17.69
CA ALA A 196 9.21 -14.60 -16.60
C ALA A 196 9.51 -13.17 -17.07
N ARG A 197 9.96 -13.00 -18.31
CA ARG A 197 10.25 -11.71 -18.92
C ARG A 197 8.99 -10.82 -19.03
N SER A 198 7.85 -11.42 -19.40
CA SER A 198 6.57 -10.70 -19.48
C SER A 198 6.04 -10.34 -18.09
N ILE A 199 6.26 -11.21 -17.09
CA ILE A 199 5.88 -10.94 -15.69
C ILE A 199 6.64 -9.74 -15.14
N ILE A 200 7.96 -9.65 -15.39
CA ILE A 200 8.80 -8.53 -14.92
C ILE A 200 8.48 -7.23 -15.69
N GLY A 201 7.85 -7.30 -16.86
CA GLY A 201 7.52 -6.12 -17.65
C GLY A 201 8.69 -5.51 -18.41
N VAL A 202 9.73 -6.30 -18.74
CA VAL A 202 10.93 -5.83 -19.46
C VAL A 202 10.59 -5.22 -20.81
N ASP A 203 9.63 -5.79 -21.52
CA ASP A 203 9.23 -5.28 -22.83
C ASP A 203 8.45 -3.97 -22.72
N ALA A 204 7.62 -3.83 -21.69
CA ALA A 204 6.96 -2.56 -21.38
C ALA A 204 7.97 -1.46 -21.03
N PHE A 205 8.95 -1.76 -20.17
CA PHE A 205 10.03 -0.82 -19.82
C PHE A 205 10.79 -0.29 -21.04
N LYS A 206 11.12 -1.21 -22.00
CA LYS A 206 11.82 -0.81 -23.23
C LYS A 206 10.95 0.03 -24.15
N ARG A 207 9.65 -0.32 -24.30
CA ARG A 207 8.72 0.41 -25.17
C ARG A 207 8.34 1.79 -24.63
N LEU A 208 8.23 1.93 -23.31
CA LEU A 208 7.95 3.20 -22.62
C LEU A 208 9.19 4.09 -22.51
N GLY A 209 10.38 3.57 -22.83
CA GLY A 209 11.68 4.17 -22.66
C GLY A 209 11.80 5.57 -23.25
N SER A 210 11.49 6.57 -22.44
CA SER A 210 11.71 7.98 -22.71
C SER A 210 12.40 8.64 -21.52
N ARG A 211 13.12 9.72 -21.75
CA ARG A 211 13.81 10.44 -20.66
C ARG A 211 12.85 10.82 -19.51
N PRO A 212 11.64 11.37 -19.76
CA PRO A 212 10.70 11.64 -18.68
C PRO A 212 10.26 10.40 -17.93
N PHE A 213 10.04 9.28 -18.63
CA PHE A 213 9.64 8.03 -18.01
C PHE A 213 10.75 7.49 -17.08
N TYR A 214 12.00 7.51 -17.51
CA TYR A 214 13.12 7.07 -16.66
C TYR A 214 13.28 7.94 -15.42
N VAL A 215 13.13 9.28 -15.55
CA VAL A 215 13.16 10.20 -14.41
C VAL A 215 12.02 9.89 -13.45
N PHE A 216 10.81 9.64 -13.97
CA PHE A 216 9.66 9.29 -13.16
C PHE A 216 9.88 7.96 -12.40
N ILE A 217 10.35 6.91 -13.07
CA ILE A 217 10.63 5.61 -12.44
C ILE A 217 11.73 5.72 -11.37
N ALA A 218 12.82 6.44 -11.65
CA ALA A 218 13.88 6.67 -10.69
C ALA A 218 13.39 7.44 -9.46
N ALA A 219 12.64 8.53 -9.66
CA ALA A 219 12.04 9.28 -8.56
C ALA A 219 11.06 8.43 -7.74
N SER A 220 10.27 7.59 -8.40
CA SER A 220 9.31 6.69 -7.73
C SER A 220 10.01 5.64 -6.86
N LEU A 221 11.09 5.04 -7.37
CA LEU A 221 11.92 4.11 -6.59
C LEU A 221 12.54 4.81 -5.38
N LEU A 222 13.15 5.99 -5.59
CA LEU A 222 13.80 6.73 -4.53
C LEU A 222 12.80 7.20 -3.46
N LEU A 223 11.59 7.63 -3.84
CA LEU A 223 10.57 8.07 -2.88
C LEU A 223 10.05 6.94 -2.00
N CYS A 224 10.19 5.67 -2.43
CA CYS A 224 9.84 4.53 -1.59
C CYS A 224 10.76 4.37 -0.37
N ILE A 225 11.97 4.96 -0.38
CA ILE A 225 12.88 4.94 0.78
C ILE A 225 12.27 5.70 1.97
N PRO A 226 11.90 7.00 1.86
CA PRO A 226 11.19 7.68 2.93
C PRO A 226 9.82 7.07 3.22
N LEU A 227 9.10 6.53 2.21
CA LEU A 227 7.84 5.82 2.42
C LEU A 227 8.02 4.62 3.36
N ALA A 228 9.08 3.84 3.18
CA ALA A 228 9.40 2.72 4.05
C ALA A 228 9.66 3.19 5.49
N ALA A 229 10.37 4.30 5.69
CA ALA A 229 10.57 4.88 7.03
C ALA A 229 9.22 5.22 7.71
N TYR A 230 8.26 5.75 6.96
CA TYR A 230 6.91 5.99 7.49
C TYR A 230 6.23 4.71 7.96
N TYR A 231 6.12 3.70 7.12
CA TYR A 231 5.42 2.46 7.49
C TYR A 231 6.13 1.69 8.61
N ASN A 232 7.44 1.68 8.63
CA ASN A 232 8.21 0.93 9.62
C ASN A 232 8.17 1.60 11.01
N PHE A 233 8.26 2.92 11.07
CA PHE A 233 8.64 3.61 12.30
C PHE A 233 7.61 4.58 12.86
N THR A 234 6.56 4.96 12.10
CA THR A 234 5.51 5.86 12.62
C THR A 234 4.84 5.28 13.85
N GLN A 235 4.56 3.99 13.88
CA GLN A 235 3.92 3.32 15.03
C GLN A 235 4.81 3.37 16.29
N LEU A 236 6.13 3.19 16.14
CA LEU A 236 7.07 3.30 17.26
C LEU A 236 7.19 4.75 17.74
N PHE A 237 7.22 5.71 16.82
CA PHE A 237 7.22 7.12 17.13
C PHE A 237 5.95 7.55 17.88
N LEU A 238 4.77 7.07 17.45
CA LEU A 238 3.51 7.32 18.17
C LEU A 238 3.55 6.78 19.59
N GLY A 239 4.06 5.57 19.79
CA GLY A 239 4.25 4.99 21.13
C GLY A 239 5.20 5.82 21.99
N ALA A 240 6.36 6.24 21.44
CA ALA A 240 7.31 7.11 22.13
C ALA A 240 6.73 8.50 22.48
N ALA A 241 5.81 9.01 21.66
CA ALA A 241 5.07 10.25 21.88
C ALA A 241 3.89 10.09 22.87
N GLY A 242 3.69 8.92 23.48
CA GLY A 242 2.63 8.66 24.45
C GLY A 242 1.24 8.44 23.85
N VAL A 243 1.15 8.10 22.55
CA VAL A 243 -0.14 7.80 21.91
C VAL A 243 -0.51 6.34 22.19
N GLU A 244 -1.60 6.13 22.94
CA GLU A 244 -2.07 4.79 23.32
C GLU A 244 -2.82 4.07 22.16
N ASN A 245 -3.56 4.81 21.35
CA ASN A 245 -4.36 4.28 20.23
C ASN A 245 -3.56 4.34 18.92
N ILE A 246 -2.48 3.60 18.81
CA ILE A 246 -1.48 3.71 17.75
C ILE A 246 -2.07 3.38 16.37
N ALA A 247 -2.64 2.19 16.20
CA ALA A 247 -3.24 1.76 14.93
C ALA A 247 -4.47 2.62 14.57
N GLY A 248 -5.31 2.95 15.55
CA GLY A 248 -6.46 3.83 15.38
C GLY A 248 -6.06 5.22 14.90
N THR A 249 -5.00 5.82 15.47
CA THR A 249 -4.49 7.13 15.04
C THR A 249 -3.96 7.08 13.61
N GLN A 250 -3.29 6.00 13.21
CA GLN A 250 -2.81 5.85 11.84
C GLN A 250 -3.94 5.74 10.81
N THR A 251 -5.15 5.27 11.19
CA THR A 251 -6.30 5.21 10.26
C THR A 251 -6.75 6.58 9.75
N LEU A 252 -6.41 7.68 10.45
CA LEU A 252 -6.64 9.04 9.96
C LEU A 252 -5.97 9.29 8.60
N GLY A 253 -4.84 8.63 8.35
CA GLY A 253 -4.17 8.68 7.06
C GLY A 253 -5.00 8.06 5.93
N GLN A 254 -5.61 6.89 6.16
CA GLN A 254 -6.48 6.23 5.19
C GLN A 254 -7.82 6.96 5.01
N MET A 255 -8.35 7.57 6.07
CA MET A 255 -9.52 8.45 5.95
C MET A 255 -9.22 9.66 5.06
N SER A 256 -8.05 10.27 5.22
CA SER A 256 -7.55 11.34 4.36
C SER A 256 -7.39 10.88 2.91
N GLU A 257 -6.86 9.67 2.67
CA GLU A 257 -6.74 9.08 1.33
C GLU A 257 -8.09 8.99 0.63
N VAL A 258 -9.14 8.52 1.30
CA VAL A 258 -10.49 8.49 0.73
C VAL A 258 -10.96 9.88 0.30
N ILE A 259 -10.72 10.90 1.12
CA ILE A 259 -11.13 12.28 0.82
C ILE A 259 -10.37 12.82 -0.40
N PHE A 260 -9.03 12.67 -0.42
CA PHE A 260 -8.21 13.19 -1.52
C PHE A 260 -8.40 12.42 -2.82
N MET A 261 -8.68 11.11 -2.76
CA MET A 261 -9.05 10.32 -3.92
C MET A 261 -10.36 10.84 -4.57
N LEU A 262 -11.36 11.19 -3.77
CA LEU A 262 -12.60 11.81 -4.28
C LEU A 262 -12.37 13.22 -4.88
N LEU A 263 -11.44 13.98 -4.32
CA LEU A 263 -11.07 15.32 -4.81
C LEU A 263 -10.06 15.27 -5.97
N MET A 264 -9.47 14.12 -6.25
CA MET A 264 -8.41 13.96 -7.24
C MET A 264 -8.77 14.49 -8.65
N PRO A 265 -9.98 14.24 -9.22
CA PRO A 265 -10.34 14.77 -10.53
C PRO A 265 -10.29 16.30 -10.59
N PHE A 266 -10.71 16.97 -9.51
CA PHE A 266 -10.68 18.43 -9.40
C PHE A 266 -9.24 18.98 -9.45
N PHE A 267 -8.32 18.37 -8.72
CA PHE A 267 -6.92 18.78 -8.72
C PHE A 267 -6.21 18.39 -10.01
N PHE A 268 -6.51 17.21 -10.56
CA PHE A 268 -5.88 16.70 -11.77
C PHE A 268 -6.13 17.60 -12.98
N ILE A 269 -7.37 18.09 -13.15
CA ILE A 269 -7.74 19.02 -14.24
C ILE A 269 -6.96 20.35 -14.13
N ARG A 270 -6.69 20.83 -12.91
CA ARG A 270 -6.02 22.11 -12.67
C ARG A 270 -4.51 22.03 -12.69
N LEU A 271 -3.95 20.97 -12.16
CA LEU A 271 -2.51 20.84 -11.93
C LEU A 271 -1.82 20.03 -13.02
N GLY A 272 -2.50 19.07 -13.64
CA GLY A 272 -1.92 18.10 -14.56
C GLY A 272 -0.92 17.17 -13.84
N VAL A 273 -0.38 16.20 -14.59
CA VAL A 273 0.46 15.10 -14.03
C VAL A 273 1.68 15.63 -13.27
N LYS A 274 2.48 16.52 -13.88
CA LYS A 274 3.74 16.98 -13.28
C LYS A 274 3.53 17.65 -11.94
N LYS A 275 2.60 18.61 -11.85
CA LYS A 275 2.36 19.38 -10.62
C LYS A 275 1.70 18.49 -9.55
N MET A 276 0.82 17.55 -9.94
CA MET A 276 0.25 16.57 -9.01
C MET A 276 1.34 15.74 -8.33
N LEU A 277 2.25 15.15 -9.12
CA LEU A 277 3.39 14.40 -8.61
C LEU A 277 4.26 15.24 -7.67
N MET A 278 4.56 16.49 -8.06
CA MET A 278 5.36 17.41 -7.24
C MET A 278 4.66 17.78 -5.92
N VAL A 279 3.34 18.01 -5.91
CA VAL A 279 2.57 18.28 -4.69
C VAL A 279 2.57 17.05 -3.78
N GLY A 280 2.40 15.86 -4.33
CA GLY A 280 2.55 14.61 -3.58
C GLY A 280 3.93 14.48 -2.92
N MET A 281 5.01 14.74 -3.67
CA MET A 281 6.38 14.72 -3.13
C MET A 281 6.59 15.81 -2.06
N ALA A 282 6.06 17.03 -2.27
CA ALA A 282 6.15 18.11 -1.29
C ALA A 282 5.39 17.77 0.00
N ALA A 283 4.26 17.09 -0.11
CA ALA A 283 3.53 16.60 1.05
C ALA A 283 4.34 15.54 1.84
N TRP A 284 5.15 14.70 1.16
CA TRP A 284 6.11 13.81 1.82
C TRP A 284 7.14 14.57 2.64
N VAL A 285 7.73 15.62 2.07
CA VAL A 285 8.69 16.49 2.79
C VAL A 285 8.01 17.09 4.01
N LEU A 286 6.84 17.72 3.82
CA LEU A 286 6.10 18.39 4.89
C LEU A 286 5.72 17.40 6.02
N ARG A 287 5.32 16.18 5.69
CA ARG A 287 5.01 15.13 6.68
C ARG A 287 6.16 14.90 7.64
N TYR A 288 7.37 14.66 7.10
CA TYR A 288 8.53 14.36 7.94
C TYR A 288 9.03 15.58 8.69
N VAL A 289 8.91 16.78 8.11
CA VAL A 289 9.17 18.05 8.81
C VAL A 289 8.22 18.17 10.02
N LEU A 290 6.91 17.91 9.83
CA LEU A 290 5.95 17.94 10.94
C LEU A 290 6.29 16.92 12.03
N PHE A 291 6.69 15.70 11.66
CA PHE A 291 7.11 14.68 12.64
C PHE A 291 8.38 15.10 13.37
N ALA A 292 9.37 15.63 12.66
CA ALA A 292 10.60 16.13 13.28
C ALA A 292 10.34 17.29 14.25
N MET A 293 9.46 18.22 13.87
CA MET A 293 9.09 19.36 14.74
C MET A 293 8.21 18.93 15.93
N ALA A 294 7.40 17.89 15.74
CA ALA A 294 6.56 17.35 16.81
C ALA A 294 7.36 16.63 17.90
N ALA A 295 8.42 15.94 17.51
CA ALA A 295 9.12 14.98 18.35
C ALA A 295 9.60 15.55 19.70
N PRO A 296 10.31 16.69 19.81
CA PRO A 296 10.91 17.13 21.07
C PRO A 296 9.91 17.30 22.22
N ALA A 297 8.67 17.69 21.90
CA ALA A 297 7.62 17.95 22.88
C ALA A 297 6.39 17.06 22.68
N ALA A 298 6.51 16.02 21.85
CA ALA A 298 5.42 15.10 21.49
C ALA A 298 4.13 15.84 21.07
N VAL A 299 4.26 16.88 20.23
CA VAL A 299 3.14 17.76 19.86
C VAL A 299 2.14 17.01 19.02
N PHE A 300 1.08 16.50 19.63
CA PHE A 300 0.09 15.61 19.03
C PHE A 300 -0.51 16.14 17.72
N TRP A 301 -0.86 17.42 17.64
CA TRP A 301 -1.48 18.00 16.44
C TRP A 301 -0.54 18.07 15.23
N LEU A 302 0.77 18.23 15.46
CA LEU A 302 1.76 18.14 14.38
C LEU A 302 1.90 16.69 13.89
N ILE A 303 1.85 15.72 14.80
CA ILE A 303 1.85 14.29 14.46
C ILE A 303 0.62 13.96 13.61
N VAL A 304 -0.58 14.35 14.08
CA VAL A 304 -1.83 14.15 13.33
C VAL A 304 -1.79 14.84 11.97
N GLY A 305 -1.28 16.08 11.91
CA GLY A 305 -1.08 16.80 10.65
C GLY A 305 -0.21 16.01 9.66
N GLY A 306 0.91 15.46 10.12
CA GLY A 306 1.77 14.58 9.32
C GLY A 306 1.07 13.31 8.85
N ILE A 307 0.23 12.69 9.69
CA ILE A 307 -0.55 11.51 9.32
C ILE A 307 -1.61 11.87 8.26
N LEU A 308 -2.34 12.97 8.44
CA LEU A 308 -3.38 13.41 7.51
C LEU A 308 -2.84 13.78 6.11
N LEU A 309 -1.56 14.11 5.98
CA LEU A 309 -0.93 14.28 4.68
C LEU A 309 -0.85 12.98 3.86
N HIS A 310 -1.22 11.82 4.44
CA HIS A 310 -1.12 10.52 3.77
C HIS A 310 -1.90 10.48 2.46
N GLY A 311 -3.11 11.00 2.44
CA GLY A 311 -3.93 11.04 1.23
C GLY A 311 -3.25 11.82 0.10
N ILE A 312 -2.74 13.02 0.38
CA ILE A 312 -2.02 13.82 -0.63
C ILE A 312 -0.76 13.08 -1.09
N CYS A 313 0.02 12.55 -0.15
CA CYS A 313 1.23 11.81 -0.47
C CYS A 313 0.95 10.62 -1.41
N TYR A 314 -0.05 9.82 -1.07
CA TYR A 314 -0.33 8.58 -1.77
C TYR A 314 -1.06 8.83 -3.10
N ASP A 315 -2.17 9.55 -3.08
CA ASP A 315 -3.02 9.75 -4.25
C ASP A 315 -2.34 10.63 -5.31
N PHE A 316 -1.74 11.75 -4.88
CA PHE A 316 -1.14 12.69 -5.83
C PHE A 316 0.18 12.17 -6.39
N PHE A 317 0.81 11.19 -5.75
CA PHE A 317 2.01 10.57 -6.30
C PHE A 317 1.73 9.20 -6.92
N PHE A 318 1.29 8.21 -6.14
CA PHE A 318 1.18 6.83 -6.64
C PHE A 318 -0.01 6.64 -7.58
N VAL A 319 -1.20 7.15 -7.23
CA VAL A 319 -2.37 7.03 -8.13
C VAL A 319 -2.17 7.86 -9.40
N THR A 320 -1.63 9.09 -9.29
CA THR A 320 -1.24 9.89 -10.47
C THR A 320 -0.16 9.18 -11.29
N GLY A 321 0.80 8.54 -10.64
CA GLY A 321 1.84 7.74 -11.29
C GLY A 321 1.27 6.57 -12.09
N GLN A 322 0.31 5.84 -11.54
CA GLN A 322 -0.41 4.77 -12.25
C GLN A 322 -1.15 5.31 -13.47
N ILE A 323 -1.83 6.46 -13.35
CA ILE A 323 -2.49 7.14 -14.47
C ILE A 323 -1.47 7.57 -15.53
N TYR A 324 -0.30 8.07 -15.12
CA TYR A 324 0.78 8.44 -16.03
C TYR A 324 1.30 7.24 -16.83
N VAL A 325 1.58 6.13 -16.14
CA VAL A 325 2.01 4.86 -16.76
C VAL A 325 0.96 4.36 -17.74
N ASP A 326 -0.33 4.40 -17.35
CA ASP A 326 -1.44 3.97 -18.19
C ASP A 326 -1.52 4.76 -19.49
N LYS A 327 -1.48 6.10 -19.39
CA LYS A 327 -1.53 7.01 -20.55
C LYS A 327 -0.34 6.87 -21.50
N LYS A 328 0.84 6.48 -20.98
CA LYS A 328 2.04 6.27 -21.82
C LYS A 328 2.09 4.88 -22.43
N SER A 329 1.28 3.94 -21.96
CA SER A 329 1.27 2.54 -22.40
C SER A 329 0.31 2.34 -23.56
N THR A 330 0.72 1.49 -24.51
CA THR A 330 -0.23 0.96 -25.50
C THR A 330 -1.07 -0.17 -24.88
N PRO A 331 -2.27 -0.48 -25.41
CA PRO A 331 -3.13 -1.53 -24.87
C PRO A 331 -2.41 -2.88 -24.66
N GLU A 332 -1.46 -3.22 -25.53
CA GLU A 332 -0.75 -4.52 -25.53
C GLU A 332 0.22 -4.66 -24.35
N VAL A 333 0.78 -3.55 -23.84
CA VAL A 333 1.78 -3.58 -22.76
C VAL A 333 1.30 -2.92 -21.48
N ARG A 334 0.06 -2.43 -21.41
CA ARG A 334 -0.51 -1.69 -20.28
C ARG A 334 -0.39 -2.47 -18.96
N GLY A 335 -0.82 -3.72 -18.96
CA GLY A 335 -0.74 -4.56 -17.76
C GLY A 335 0.71 -4.81 -17.30
N GLN A 336 1.63 -5.03 -18.24
CA GLN A 336 3.05 -5.21 -17.95
C GLN A 336 3.68 -3.92 -17.41
N ALA A 337 3.28 -2.75 -17.93
CA ALA A 337 3.77 -1.45 -17.47
C ALA A 337 3.32 -1.13 -16.04
N GLN A 338 2.06 -1.42 -15.71
CA GLN A 338 1.54 -1.27 -14.35
C GLN A 338 2.24 -2.26 -13.38
N GLY A 339 2.40 -3.52 -13.79
CA GLY A 339 3.13 -4.52 -13.02
C GLY A 339 4.59 -4.11 -12.77
N PHE A 340 5.26 -3.59 -13.79
CA PHE A 340 6.62 -3.06 -13.67
C PHE A 340 6.70 -1.89 -12.67
N PHE A 341 5.75 -0.95 -12.74
CA PHE A 341 5.70 0.19 -11.81
C PHE A 341 5.52 -0.28 -10.35
N VAL A 342 4.62 -1.24 -10.11
CA VAL A 342 4.43 -1.86 -8.79
C VAL A 342 5.68 -2.61 -8.33
N LEU A 343 6.33 -3.37 -9.22
CA LEU A 343 7.57 -4.07 -8.92
C LEU A 343 8.70 -3.10 -8.49
N VAL A 344 8.86 -1.99 -9.22
CA VAL A 344 9.89 -0.99 -8.92
C VAL A 344 9.59 -0.25 -7.61
N THR A 345 8.34 0.13 -7.38
CA THR A 345 7.95 0.90 -6.19
C THR A 345 7.77 -0.01 -4.98
N TYR A 346 6.69 -0.79 -4.98
CA TYR A 346 6.30 -1.60 -3.83
C TYR A 346 7.22 -2.82 -3.60
N GLY A 347 7.76 -3.40 -4.67
CA GLY A 347 8.74 -4.48 -4.57
C GLY A 347 10.13 -3.93 -4.18
N VAL A 348 10.90 -3.51 -5.19
CA VAL A 348 12.32 -3.16 -5.03
C VAL A 348 12.50 -1.90 -4.17
N GLY A 349 11.71 -0.86 -4.40
CA GLY A 349 11.82 0.41 -3.68
C GLY A 349 11.55 0.28 -2.19
N MET A 350 10.45 -0.42 -1.82
CA MET A 350 10.13 -0.66 -0.41
C MET A 350 11.13 -1.60 0.26
N LEU A 351 11.64 -2.62 -0.45
CA LEU A 351 12.65 -3.54 0.07
C LEU A 351 13.94 -2.78 0.44
N ILE A 352 14.47 -1.98 -0.49
CA ILE A 352 15.66 -1.16 -0.26
C ILE A 352 15.38 -0.14 0.85
N GLY A 353 14.20 0.51 0.79
CA GLY A 353 13.78 1.51 1.77
C GLY A 353 13.69 0.95 3.18
N ALA A 354 13.09 -0.24 3.37
CA ALA A 354 12.98 -0.88 4.68
C ALA A 354 14.36 -1.18 5.28
N GLN A 355 15.30 -1.65 4.47
CA GLN A 355 16.67 -1.94 4.92
C GLN A 355 17.44 -0.65 5.24
N ILE A 356 17.34 0.39 4.40
CA ILE A 356 17.99 1.68 4.68
C ILE A 356 17.42 2.29 5.97
N ALA A 357 16.09 2.39 6.08
CA ALA A 357 15.43 2.97 7.24
C ALA A 357 15.71 2.17 8.52
N GLY A 358 15.73 0.84 8.44
CA GLY A 358 16.07 -0.04 9.56
C GLY A 358 17.51 0.14 10.04
N ASN A 359 18.48 0.17 9.12
CA ASN A 359 19.88 0.42 9.47
C ASN A 359 20.10 1.81 10.07
N VAL A 360 19.41 2.83 9.55
CA VAL A 360 19.45 4.19 10.12
C VAL A 360 18.85 4.18 11.53
N PHE A 361 17.68 3.58 11.71
CA PHE A 361 17.04 3.46 13.03
C PHE A 361 17.96 2.76 14.04
N ASN A 362 18.56 1.63 13.66
CA ASN A 362 19.45 0.88 14.54
C ASN A 362 20.72 1.66 14.94
N ARG A 363 21.22 2.56 14.07
CA ARG A 363 22.34 3.46 14.42
C ARG A 363 21.95 4.48 15.50
N PHE A 364 20.70 5.00 15.44
CA PHE A 364 20.19 5.88 16.51
C PHE A 364 19.88 5.11 17.79
N LEU A 365 19.41 3.87 17.67
CA LEU A 365 19.04 3.02 18.80
C LEU A 365 20.29 2.67 19.63
N GLY A 366 21.41 2.28 18.98
CA GLY A 366 22.60 1.81 19.70
C GLY A 366 22.27 0.64 20.62
N ASP A 367 22.65 0.73 21.87
CA ASP A 367 22.39 -0.28 22.91
C ASP A 367 21.07 -0.01 23.70
N GLN A 368 20.25 0.94 23.25
CA GLN A 368 18.98 1.29 23.89
C GLN A 368 17.85 0.38 23.40
N THR A 369 16.76 0.31 24.16
CA THR A 369 15.54 -0.42 23.77
C THR A 369 14.52 0.44 23.01
N ALA A 370 14.66 1.78 23.10
CA ALA A 370 13.80 2.74 22.39
C ALA A 370 14.55 4.05 22.11
N LEU A 371 14.16 4.77 21.08
CA LEU A 371 14.67 6.10 20.80
C LEU A 371 14.06 7.14 21.75
N THR A 372 14.87 8.11 22.17
CA THR A 372 14.39 9.33 22.84
C THR A 372 13.67 10.22 21.83
N LEU A 373 12.86 11.17 22.33
CA LEU A 373 12.15 12.12 21.46
C LEU A 373 13.11 12.99 20.61
N GLU A 374 14.29 13.33 21.15
CA GLU A 374 15.33 14.08 20.42
C GLU A 374 15.98 13.23 19.31
N GLN A 375 16.17 11.93 19.57
CA GLN A 375 16.63 10.99 18.53
C GLN A 375 15.57 10.81 17.45
N TRP A 376 14.27 10.78 17.80
CA TRP A 376 13.18 10.78 16.83
C TRP A 376 13.16 12.05 15.98
N GLN A 377 13.41 13.21 16.56
CA GLN A 377 13.57 14.45 15.79
C GLN A 377 14.65 14.30 14.73
N SER A 378 15.84 13.86 15.15
CA SER A 378 17.00 13.67 14.26
C SER A 378 16.70 12.61 13.19
N PHE A 379 16.03 11.52 13.55
CA PHE A 379 15.61 10.48 12.62
C PHE A 379 14.68 11.02 11.52
N TRP A 380 13.64 11.80 11.87
CA TRP A 380 12.66 12.29 10.92
C TRP A 380 13.20 13.37 9.97
N TRP A 381 14.25 14.09 10.36
CA TRP A 381 14.92 15.01 9.45
C TRP A 381 15.59 14.30 8.26
N LEU A 382 16.02 13.06 8.41
CA LEU A 382 16.69 12.31 7.34
C LEU A 382 15.71 11.99 6.17
N PRO A 383 14.56 11.34 6.37
CA PRO A 383 13.59 11.15 5.29
C PRO A 383 13.02 12.46 4.76
N ALA A 384 12.92 13.54 5.57
CA ALA A 384 12.53 14.86 5.10
C ALA A 384 13.54 15.41 4.08
N GLY A 385 14.82 15.40 4.40
CA GLY A 385 15.90 15.87 3.52
C GLY A 385 16.02 15.01 2.26
N PHE A 386 15.90 13.70 2.40
CA PHE A 386 15.94 12.79 1.26
C PHE A 386 14.75 13.00 0.31
N ALA A 387 13.53 13.11 0.83
CA ALA A 387 12.33 13.39 0.03
C ALA A 387 12.44 14.77 -0.68
N ALA A 388 13.02 15.79 -0.01
CA ALA A 388 13.29 17.08 -0.61
C ALA A 388 14.30 16.97 -1.77
N ALA A 389 15.36 16.20 -1.62
CA ALA A 389 16.33 15.96 -2.69
C ALA A 389 15.67 15.25 -3.90
N VAL A 390 14.80 14.26 -3.66
CA VAL A 390 14.05 13.59 -4.74
C VAL A 390 13.08 14.55 -5.42
N LEU A 391 12.40 15.43 -4.68
CA LEU A 391 11.53 16.46 -5.24
C LEU A 391 12.31 17.42 -6.14
N VAL A 392 13.49 17.90 -5.71
CA VAL A 392 14.36 18.78 -6.51
C VAL A 392 14.85 18.04 -7.76
N PHE A 393 15.31 16.81 -7.62
CA PHE A 393 15.70 15.97 -8.76
C PHE A 393 14.54 15.87 -9.77
N PHE A 394 13.35 15.52 -9.32
CA PHE A 394 12.18 15.41 -10.20
C PHE A 394 11.82 16.74 -10.87
N ALA A 395 11.79 17.85 -10.12
CA ALA A 395 11.45 19.17 -10.63
C ALA A 395 12.37 19.62 -11.77
N LEU A 396 13.69 19.34 -11.63
CA LEU A 396 14.72 19.74 -12.59
C LEU A 396 14.73 18.86 -13.84
N PHE A 397 14.57 17.55 -13.68
CA PHE A 397 14.80 16.59 -14.76
C PHE A 397 13.52 16.05 -15.41
N PHE A 398 12.36 16.09 -14.74
CA PHE A 398 11.11 15.66 -15.33
C PHE A 398 10.53 16.74 -16.23
N ARG A 399 10.67 16.55 -17.53
CA ARG A 399 10.16 17.43 -18.58
C ARG A 399 9.33 16.64 -19.56
N ASP A 400 8.11 16.28 -19.16
CA ASP A 400 7.15 15.67 -20.06
C ASP A 400 6.35 16.81 -20.74
N ARG A 401 6.55 16.98 -22.05
CA ARG A 401 5.71 17.84 -22.84
C ARG A 401 4.46 17.01 -23.17
N GLU A 402 3.37 17.24 -22.46
CA GLU A 402 2.07 16.77 -22.92
C GLU A 402 1.83 17.38 -24.31
N PRO A 403 1.44 16.61 -25.33
CA PRO A 403 0.89 17.19 -26.55
C PRO A 403 -0.29 18.09 -26.11
N ALA A 404 -0.27 19.35 -26.49
CA ALA A 404 -1.39 20.26 -26.29
C ALA A 404 -2.62 19.62 -26.95
N GLY A 405 -3.56 19.07 -26.17
CA GLY A 405 -4.79 18.47 -26.68
C GLY A 405 -5.12 17.10 -26.09
N ILE A 406 -5.26 17.01 -24.75
CA ILE A 406 -6.09 15.94 -24.20
C ILE A 406 -7.48 16.55 -24.01
N ALA A 407 -8.37 16.26 -24.98
CA ALA A 407 -9.78 16.54 -24.86
C ALA A 407 -10.30 15.92 -23.52
N ALA A 408 -11.19 16.64 -22.85
CA ALA A 408 -11.95 16.11 -21.71
C ALA A 408 -12.55 14.76 -22.09
N PRO A 409 -12.67 13.81 -21.14
CA PRO A 409 -13.25 12.51 -21.41
C PRO A 409 -14.61 12.68 -22.11
N PRO A 410 -14.93 11.87 -23.13
CA PRO A 410 -16.22 11.96 -23.81
C PRO A 410 -17.33 11.58 -22.83
N GLY A 411 -18.05 12.58 -22.34
CA GLY A 411 -19.13 12.39 -21.37
C GLY A 411 -19.68 13.66 -20.74
N VAL A 412 -19.01 14.81 -20.88
CA VAL A 412 -19.57 16.11 -20.50
C VAL A 412 -19.81 16.90 -21.80
N GLY A 413 -20.76 16.42 -22.59
CA GLY A 413 -21.25 17.13 -23.75
C GLY A 413 -21.94 18.43 -23.30
N ARG A 414 -21.33 19.58 -23.61
CA ARG A 414 -22.12 20.81 -23.79
C ARG A 414 -23.05 20.53 -24.95
N ALA A 415 -24.35 20.33 -24.65
CA ALA A 415 -25.39 20.40 -25.63
C ALA A 415 -25.24 21.74 -26.35
N ARG A 416 -24.88 21.73 -27.63
CA ARG A 416 -25.05 22.90 -28.50
C ARG A 416 -26.56 23.14 -28.61
N PRO A 417 -27.04 24.35 -28.38
CA PRO A 417 -28.43 24.67 -28.70
C PRO A 417 -28.58 24.52 -30.24
N GLU A 418 -29.53 23.69 -30.65
CA GLU A 418 -29.95 23.62 -32.05
C GLU A 418 -30.51 24.98 -32.48
N PRO A 419 -30.21 25.44 -33.68
CA PRO A 419 -30.84 26.65 -34.19
C PRO A 419 -32.33 26.39 -34.46
N MET A 420 -33.19 27.15 -33.79
CA MET A 420 -34.59 27.15 -34.07
C MET A 420 -34.83 27.56 -35.52
N THR A 421 -35.19 26.61 -36.37
CA THR A 421 -35.81 26.88 -37.67
C THR A 421 -37.23 27.43 -37.45
N LYS A 422 -37.39 28.67 -37.82
CA LYS A 422 -38.72 29.28 -37.98
C LYS A 422 -39.43 28.64 -39.18
N VAL A 423 -40.60 28.09 -39.00
CA VAL A 423 -41.76 28.16 -39.93
C VAL A 423 -42.99 28.42 -39.08
#